data_fc557787eb3aaa28ee6a16fb233d2c44
#
_entry.id   fc557787eb3aaa28ee6a16fb233d2c44
#
_cell.length_a   1.000
_cell.length_b   1.000
_cell.length_c   1.000
_cell.angle_alpha   90.00
_cell.angle_beta   90.00
_cell.angle_gamma   90.00
#
_symmetry.space_group_name_H-M   'P 1'
#
loop_
_entity.id
_entity.type
_entity.pdbx_description
1 polymer ?
#
loop_
_entity_poly.entity_id
_entity_poly.type
_entity_poly.pdbx_seq_one_letter_code
_entity_poly.pdbx_strand_id
1 'polypeptide(L)'
;MNTNSTTVASSFLNDLKTQTADSHKKLEELPVSMSIMSPDMKIEEYAKYLNLMHDVHADTEETVFPLFSGLLDDLEQRRKKQLIEADLSYLNCDVTSFEKVFKTENISIPFALGILYVVEGSTLGGRFILKNVSKVPQLSGDKGVSYFNGYGDKTGSFWKSFLNFLSEYEQQNNCGDAIIEGAVFAFDSIYNHFESR
;
A
#
# COMPACT_ATOMS: atom_id res chain seq x y z
N MET A 1 32.13 4.86 15.29
CA MET A 1 31.94 5.75 14.13
C MET A 1 30.57 5.47 13.50
N ASN A 2 29.43 5.77 14.18
CA ASN A 2 28.10 5.39 13.67
C ASN A 2 27.03 6.50 13.78
N THR A 3 27.43 7.73 14.06
CA THR A 3 26.48 8.85 14.24
C THR A 3 26.00 9.47 12.90
N ASN A 4 26.81 9.41 11.84
CA ASN A 4 26.44 9.98 10.54
C ASN A 4 25.40 9.14 9.79
N SER A 5 25.45 7.80 9.87
CA SER A 5 24.54 6.90 9.13
C SER A 5 23.08 7.04 9.60
N THR A 6 22.87 7.13 10.91
CA THR A 6 21.51 7.26 11.49
C THR A 6 20.88 8.61 11.16
N THR A 7 21.69 9.68 11.08
CA THR A 7 21.21 11.03 10.76
C THR A 7 20.80 11.16 9.28
N VAL A 8 21.54 10.53 8.37
CA VAL A 8 21.25 10.53 6.92
C VAL A 8 19.99 9.73 6.61
N ALA A 9 19.83 8.53 7.19
CA ALA A 9 18.62 7.72 7.03
C ALA A 9 17.37 8.45 7.55
N SER A 10 17.49 9.17 8.66
CA SER A 10 16.39 10.00 9.22
C SER A 10 16.03 11.16 8.28
N SER A 11 17.02 11.79 7.61
CA SER A 11 16.79 12.85 6.64
C SER A 11 16.04 12.34 5.42
N PHE A 12 16.52 11.27 4.77
CA PHE A 12 15.89 10.68 3.60
C PHE A 12 14.42 10.28 3.83
N LEU A 13 14.14 9.56 4.92
CA LEU A 13 12.75 9.16 5.23
C LEU A 13 11.84 10.36 5.51
N ASN A 14 12.38 11.43 6.09
CA ASN A 14 11.64 12.67 6.28
C ASN A 14 11.36 13.37 4.93
N ASP A 15 12.32 13.40 4.03
CA ASP A 15 12.19 13.99 2.71
C ASP A 15 11.16 13.19 1.88
N LEU A 16 11.25 11.85 1.88
CA LEU A 16 10.28 10.96 1.25
C LEU A 16 8.86 11.23 1.75
N LYS A 17 8.66 11.27 3.08
CA LYS A 17 7.37 11.58 3.69
C LYS A 17 6.85 12.97 3.31
N THR A 18 7.74 13.98 3.32
CA THR A 18 7.35 15.37 3.03
C THR A 18 6.96 15.54 1.58
N GLN A 19 7.73 14.96 0.65
CA GLN A 19 7.49 15.10 -0.78
C GLN A 19 6.26 14.30 -1.27
N THR A 20 5.84 13.29 -0.52
CA THR A 20 4.64 12.49 -0.85
C THR A 20 3.38 12.95 -0.11
N ALA A 21 3.48 13.90 0.84
CA ALA A 21 2.37 14.26 1.73
C ALA A 21 1.14 14.80 0.99
N ASP A 22 1.34 15.64 -0.03
CA ASP A 22 0.24 16.22 -0.80
C ASP A 22 -0.48 15.18 -1.67
N SER A 23 0.27 14.27 -2.32
CA SER A 23 -0.29 13.18 -3.11
C SER A 23 -1.05 12.19 -2.24
N HIS A 24 -0.52 11.86 -1.05
CA HIS A 24 -1.22 11.05 -0.05
C HIS A 24 -2.56 11.67 0.38
N LYS A 25 -2.53 12.97 0.72
CA LYS A 25 -3.73 13.69 1.11
C LYS A 25 -4.80 13.70 0.02
N LYS A 26 -4.41 13.97 -1.24
CA LYS A 26 -5.34 13.95 -2.38
C LYS A 26 -6.02 12.59 -2.54
N LEU A 27 -5.27 11.48 -2.38
CA LEU A 27 -5.81 10.14 -2.46
C LEU A 27 -6.82 9.85 -1.33
N GLU A 28 -6.54 10.32 -0.10
CA GLU A 28 -7.46 10.16 1.03
C GLU A 28 -8.75 10.98 0.85
N GLU A 29 -8.71 12.12 0.15
CA GLU A 29 -9.84 13.01 -0.10
C GLU A 29 -10.76 12.53 -1.24
N LEU A 30 -10.41 11.48 -1.98
CA LEU A 30 -11.29 10.91 -3.00
C LEU A 30 -12.58 10.38 -2.40
N PRO A 31 -13.74 10.54 -3.06
CA PRO A 31 -15.03 10.06 -2.56
C PRO A 31 -15.02 8.58 -2.16
N VAL A 32 -14.34 7.73 -2.93
CA VAL A 32 -14.23 6.30 -2.64
C VAL A 32 -13.37 6.02 -1.40
N SER A 33 -12.31 6.79 -1.16
CA SER A 33 -11.48 6.69 0.03
C SER A 33 -12.22 7.21 1.27
N MET A 34 -12.99 8.28 1.11
CA MET A 34 -13.82 8.84 2.19
C MET A 34 -14.99 7.93 2.57
N SER A 35 -15.59 7.23 1.60
CA SER A 35 -16.76 6.37 1.83
C SER A 35 -16.48 5.26 2.84
N ILE A 36 -15.30 4.63 2.77
CA ILE A 36 -14.91 3.55 3.70
C ILE A 36 -14.64 4.03 5.13
N MET A 37 -14.48 5.33 5.32
CA MET A 37 -14.36 5.96 6.64
C MET A 37 -15.70 6.50 7.17
N SER A 38 -16.75 6.48 6.34
CA SER A 38 -18.08 6.92 6.75
C SER A 38 -18.69 5.98 7.80
N PRO A 39 -19.37 6.49 8.83
CA PRO A 39 -20.14 5.66 9.74
C PRO A 39 -21.33 4.95 9.06
N ASP A 40 -21.79 5.50 7.93
CA ASP A 40 -22.92 4.99 7.12
C ASP A 40 -22.44 4.22 5.89
N MET A 41 -21.19 3.71 5.91
CA MET A 41 -20.60 2.95 4.82
C MET A 41 -21.48 1.77 4.40
N LYS A 42 -21.72 1.64 3.09
CA LYS A 42 -22.45 0.52 2.50
C LYS A 42 -21.50 -0.60 2.05
N ILE A 43 -22.01 -1.83 2.02
CA ILE A 43 -21.24 -2.99 1.58
C ILE A 43 -20.77 -2.84 0.13
N GLU A 44 -21.59 -2.22 -0.73
CA GLU A 44 -21.25 -1.97 -2.13
C GLU A 44 -20.09 -0.97 -2.28
N GLU A 45 -20.01 0.03 -1.42
CA GLU A 45 -18.89 1.00 -1.38
C GLU A 45 -17.62 0.32 -0.90
N TYR A 46 -17.75 -0.55 0.10
CA TYR A 46 -16.64 -1.35 0.60
C TYR A 46 -16.11 -2.33 -0.46
N ALA A 47 -17.00 -3.07 -1.13
CA ALA A 47 -16.64 -4.00 -2.21
C ALA A 47 -16.00 -3.24 -3.40
N LYS A 48 -16.51 -2.06 -3.74
CA LYS A 48 -15.89 -1.18 -4.74
C LYS A 48 -14.46 -0.82 -4.37
N TYR A 49 -14.23 -0.37 -3.14
CA TYR A 49 -12.90 -0.04 -2.66
C TYR A 49 -11.95 -1.26 -2.68
N LEU A 50 -12.44 -2.43 -2.25
CA LEU A 50 -11.67 -3.67 -2.30
C LEU A 50 -11.26 -4.04 -3.73
N ASN A 51 -12.14 -3.87 -4.72
CA ASN A 51 -11.82 -4.13 -6.12
C ASN A 51 -10.73 -3.17 -6.65
N LEU A 52 -10.78 -1.90 -6.29
CA LEU A 52 -9.72 -0.93 -6.64
C LEU A 52 -8.37 -1.30 -5.99
N MET A 53 -8.39 -1.70 -4.72
CA MET A 53 -7.20 -2.17 -4.03
C MET A 53 -6.71 -3.53 -4.57
N HIS A 54 -7.60 -4.38 -5.07
CA HIS A 54 -7.23 -5.62 -5.74
C HIS A 54 -6.32 -5.34 -6.94
N ASP A 55 -6.69 -4.38 -7.79
CA ASP A 55 -5.88 -3.99 -8.94
C ASP A 55 -4.50 -3.47 -8.51
N VAL A 56 -4.44 -2.64 -7.47
CA VAL A 56 -3.16 -2.12 -6.91
C VAL A 56 -2.26 -3.27 -6.44
N HIS A 57 -2.81 -4.20 -5.66
CA HIS A 57 -2.03 -5.32 -5.14
C HIS A 57 -1.68 -6.36 -6.20
N ALA A 58 -2.60 -6.66 -7.12
CA ALA A 58 -2.33 -7.55 -8.23
C ALA A 58 -1.18 -7.04 -9.10
N ASP A 59 -1.22 -5.76 -9.49
CA ASP A 59 -0.15 -5.16 -10.28
C ASP A 59 1.18 -5.11 -9.51
N THR A 60 1.16 -4.74 -8.22
CA THR A 60 2.36 -4.77 -7.38
C THR A 60 2.97 -6.17 -7.31
N GLU A 61 2.14 -7.19 -7.06
CA GLU A 61 2.59 -8.57 -6.90
C GLU A 61 3.08 -9.21 -8.22
N GLU A 62 2.55 -8.78 -9.35
CA GLU A 62 2.92 -9.29 -10.68
C GLU A 62 4.12 -8.56 -11.28
N THR A 63 4.25 -7.24 -11.06
CA THR A 63 5.25 -6.42 -11.77
C THR A 63 6.36 -5.89 -10.88
N VAL A 64 6.08 -5.60 -9.60
CA VAL A 64 7.04 -4.99 -8.67
C VAL A 64 7.75 -6.05 -7.83
N PHE A 65 7.03 -6.99 -7.24
CA PHE A 65 7.61 -8.04 -6.38
C PHE A 65 8.73 -8.85 -7.04
N PRO A 66 8.66 -9.24 -8.33
CA PRO A 66 9.76 -9.98 -8.97
C PRO A 66 11.11 -9.28 -8.90
N LEU A 67 11.14 -7.93 -8.86
CA LEU A 67 12.38 -7.14 -8.76
C LEU A 67 13.06 -7.29 -7.39
N PHE A 68 12.31 -7.71 -6.36
CA PHE A 68 12.80 -7.87 -4.99
C PHE A 68 13.04 -9.33 -4.59
N SER A 69 12.90 -10.26 -5.53
CA SER A 69 13.21 -11.67 -5.30
C SER A 69 14.69 -11.82 -4.90
N GLY A 70 14.91 -12.35 -3.69
CA GLY A 70 16.26 -12.48 -3.12
C GLY A 70 16.84 -11.20 -2.49
N LEU A 71 16.10 -10.08 -2.52
CA LEU A 71 16.49 -8.83 -1.86
C LEU A 71 15.68 -8.59 -0.57
N LEU A 72 14.41 -8.97 -0.54
CA LEU A 72 13.52 -8.79 0.59
C LEU A 72 13.01 -10.17 1.05
N ASP A 73 13.54 -10.66 2.18
CA ASP A 73 13.32 -12.04 2.65
C ASP A 73 11.86 -12.35 2.99
N ASP A 74 11.09 -11.35 3.41
CA ASP A 74 9.68 -11.50 3.82
C ASP A 74 8.67 -11.14 2.72
N LEU A 75 9.13 -11.05 1.45
CA LEU A 75 8.33 -10.61 0.31
C LEU A 75 7.03 -11.41 0.13
N GLU A 76 7.09 -12.73 0.25
CA GLU A 76 5.89 -13.59 0.11
C GLU A 76 4.85 -13.34 1.22
N GLN A 77 5.29 -12.94 2.42
CA GLN A 77 4.39 -12.60 3.52
C GLN A 77 3.70 -11.25 3.30
N ARG A 78 4.20 -10.44 2.35
CA ARG A 78 3.65 -9.12 2.00
C ARG A 78 2.51 -9.16 0.99
N ARG A 79 2.24 -10.32 0.38
CA ARG A 79 1.13 -10.50 -0.55
C ARG A 79 -0.23 -10.24 0.11
N LYS A 80 -1.09 -9.48 -0.56
CA LYS A 80 -2.41 -9.08 -0.08
C LYS A 80 -3.55 -9.39 -1.05
N LYS A 81 -3.23 -9.63 -2.32
CA LYS A 81 -4.23 -9.94 -3.36
C LYS A 81 -5.21 -11.02 -2.89
N GLN A 82 -4.71 -12.14 -2.39
CA GLN A 82 -5.54 -13.26 -1.93
C GLN A 82 -6.43 -12.90 -0.74
N LEU A 83 -6.00 -11.99 0.14
CA LEU A 83 -6.82 -11.52 1.26
C LEU A 83 -8.00 -10.71 0.76
N ILE A 84 -7.80 -9.86 -0.25
CA ILE A 84 -8.87 -9.08 -0.89
C ILE A 84 -9.86 -10.02 -1.60
N GLU A 85 -9.37 -11.00 -2.35
CA GLU A 85 -10.20 -12.00 -3.02
C GLU A 85 -11.07 -12.79 -2.02
N ALA A 86 -10.50 -13.17 -0.87
CA ALA A 86 -11.24 -13.84 0.20
C ALA A 86 -12.34 -12.94 0.79
N ASP A 87 -12.05 -11.65 1.00
CA ASP A 87 -13.03 -10.69 1.52
C ASP A 87 -14.16 -10.43 0.52
N LEU A 88 -13.86 -10.24 -0.77
CA LEU A 88 -14.88 -10.10 -1.82
C LEU A 88 -15.75 -11.34 -1.94
N SER A 89 -15.15 -12.54 -1.89
CA SER A 89 -15.88 -13.80 -1.90
C SER A 89 -16.83 -13.92 -0.71
N TYR A 90 -16.40 -13.54 0.49
CA TYR A 90 -17.24 -13.52 1.69
C TYR A 90 -18.45 -12.58 1.52
N LEU A 91 -18.27 -11.46 0.84
CA LEU A 91 -19.32 -10.49 0.55
C LEU A 91 -20.25 -10.93 -0.59
N ASN A 92 -20.00 -12.05 -1.24
CA ASN A 92 -20.65 -12.49 -2.48
C ASN A 92 -20.50 -11.45 -3.61
N CYS A 93 -19.38 -10.79 -3.67
CA CYS A 93 -19.00 -9.84 -4.71
C CYS A 93 -17.92 -10.44 -5.60
N ASP A 94 -18.07 -10.26 -6.91
CA ASP A 94 -17.06 -10.73 -7.87
C ASP A 94 -15.85 -9.81 -7.87
N VAL A 95 -14.67 -10.39 -8.11
CA VAL A 95 -13.48 -9.63 -8.50
C VAL A 95 -13.71 -9.12 -9.91
N THR A 96 -13.60 -7.81 -10.09
CA THR A 96 -13.72 -7.19 -11.42
C THR A 96 -12.52 -7.56 -12.31
N SER A 97 -12.64 -7.34 -13.62
CA SER A 97 -11.51 -7.54 -14.53
C SER A 97 -10.32 -6.67 -14.10
N PHE A 98 -9.15 -7.31 -13.95
CA PHE A 98 -7.92 -6.64 -13.57
C PHE A 98 -7.55 -5.51 -14.52
N GLU A 99 -7.18 -4.36 -13.97
CA GLU A 99 -6.58 -3.26 -14.70
C GLU A 99 -5.21 -2.89 -14.12
N LYS A 100 -4.24 -2.73 -15.02
CA LYS A 100 -2.89 -2.32 -14.65
C LYS A 100 -2.89 -0.88 -14.13
N VAL A 101 -2.42 -0.70 -12.89
CA VAL A 101 -2.37 0.58 -12.19
C VAL A 101 -1.06 1.31 -12.49
N PHE A 102 0.06 0.61 -12.35
CA PHE A 102 1.40 1.16 -12.57
C PHE A 102 1.81 0.99 -14.04
N LYS A 103 1.30 1.91 -14.89
CA LYS A 103 1.53 1.88 -16.34
C LYS A 103 2.94 2.38 -16.67
N THR A 104 3.94 1.54 -16.40
CA THR A 104 5.36 1.84 -16.64
C THR A 104 6.08 0.60 -17.14
N GLU A 105 7.21 0.79 -17.83
CA GLU A 105 8.05 -0.27 -18.37
C GLU A 105 9.49 -0.09 -17.86
N ASN A 106 10.20 -1.21 -17.64
CA ASN A 106 11.62 -1.21 -17.28
C ASN A 106 11.99 -0.34 -16.08
N ILE A 107 11.16 -0.38 -15.01
CA ILE A 107 11.43 0.36 -13.79
C ILE A 107 12.70 -0.13 -13.09
N SER A 108 13.46 0.81 -12.54
CA SER A 108 14.62 0.49 -11.71
C SER A 108 14.20 0.01 -10.31
N ILE A 109 15.07 -0.73 -9.63
CA ILE A 109 14.82 -1.15 -8.24
C ILE A 109 14.56 0.03 -7.31
N PRO A 110 15.32 1.16 -7.33
CA PRO A 110 14.99 2.32 -6.51
C PRO A 110 13.59 2.89 -6.77
N PHE A 111 13.19 3.03 -8.03
CA PHE A 111 11.86 3.50 -8.37
C PHE A 111 10.77 2.53 -7.85
N ALA A 112 10.98 1.23 -8.03
CA ALA A 112 10.08 0.19 -7.52
C ALA A 112 9.99 0.18 -5.98
N LEU A 113 11.08 0.53 -5.26
CA LEU A 113 11.06 0.74 -3.81
C LEU A 113 10.13 1.87 -3.40
N GLY A 114 10.05 2.93 -4.20
CA GLY A 114 9.08 4.01 -4.00
C GLY A 114 7.64 3.53 -4.13
N ILE A 115 7.34 2.68 -5.12
CA ILE A 115 6.02 2.06 -5.26
C ILE A 115 5.70 1.20 -4.02
N LEU A 116 6.64 0.34 -3.60
CA LEU A 116 6.45 -0.49 -2.41
C LEU A 116 6.26 0.34 -1.13
N TYR A 117 6.93 1.48 -0.99
CA TYR A 117 6.73 2.38 0.15
C TYR A 117 5.27 2.81 0.28
N VAL A 118 4.62 3.16 -0.81
CA VAL A 118 3.21 3.56 -0.81
C VAL A 118 2.30 2.38 -0.48
N VAL A 119 2.51 1.24 -1.14
CA VAL A 119 1.68 0.04 -0.95
C VAL A 119 1.83 -0.53 0.46
N GLU A 120 3.05 -0.65 0.98
CA GLU A 120 3.29 -1.12 2.35
C GLU A 120 2.80 -0.11 3.40
N GLY A 121 2.97 1.19 3.15
CA GLY A 121 2.49 2.26 4.02
C GLY A 121 0.98 2.26 4.20
N SER A 122 0.21 1.85 3.18
CA SER A 122 -1.25 1.72 3.25
C SER A 122 -1.73 0.78 4.36
N THR A 123 -0.91 -0.20 4.75
CA THR A 123 -1.24 -1.16 5.82
C THR A 123 -1.39 -0.49 7.18
N LEU A 124 -0.69 0.63 7.42
CA LEU A 124 -0.84 1.41 8.66
C LEU A 124 -2.21 2.09 8.72
N GLY A 125 -2.64 2.72 7.61
CA GLY A 125 -3.97 3.31 7.47
C GLY A 125 -5.08 2.26 7.58
N GLY A 126 -4.83 1.06 7.06
CA GLY A 126 -5.75 -0.08 7.11
C GLY A 126 -6.24 -0.41 8.53
N ARG A 127 -5.42 -0.19 9.57
CA ARG A 127 -5.82 -0.40 10.97
C ARG A 127 -6.91 0.58 11.44
N PHE A 128 -6.91 1.81 10.93
CA PHE A 128 -7.96 2.77 11.23
C PHE A 128 -9.25 2.44 10.47
N ILE A 129 -9.11 2.04 9.21
CA ILE A 129 -10.23 1.61 8.38
C ILE A 129 -10.89 0.37 9.00
N LEU A 130 -10.11 -0.62 9.44
CA LEU A 130 -10.60 -1.82 10.12
C LEU A 130 -11.54 -1.50 11.29
N LYS A 131 -11.18 -0.52 12.12
CA LYS A 131 -12.03 -0.10 13.24
C LYS A 131 -13.38 0.47 12.80
N ASN A 132 -13.44 1.06 11.61
CA ASN A 132 -14.68 1.60 11.06
C ASN A 132 -15.51 0.49 10.41
N VAL A 133 -14.93 -0.27 9.50
CA VAL A 133 -15.62 -1.32 8.76
C VAL A 133 -16.14 -2.43 9.68
N SER A 134 -15.45 -2.75 10.77
CA SER A 134 -15.88 -3.74 11.76
C SER A 134 -17.14 -3.33 12.56
N LYS A 135 -17.60 -2.09 12.44
CA LYS A 135 -18.91 -1.65 13.01
C LYS A 135 -20.08 -2.10 12.16
N VAL A 136 -19.85 -2.42 10.90
CA VAL A 136 -20.89 -2.93 10.01
C VAL A 136 -21.21 -4.37 10.41
N PRO A 137 -22.49 -4.70 10.73
CA PRO A 137 -22.86 -6.02 11.27
C PRO A 137 -22.39 -7.21 10.42
N GLN A 138 -22.38 -7.05 9.08
CA GLN A 138 -21.93 -8.08 8.13
C GLN A 138 -20.43 -8.32 8.17
N LEU A 139 -19.62 -7.37 8.68
CA LEU A 139 -18.16 -7.39 8.72
C LEU A 139 -17.63 -7.61 10.15
N SER A 140 -18.50 -8.00 11.08
CA SER A 140 -18.11 -8.26 12.46
C SER A 140 -17.44 -9.64 12.61
N GLY A 141 -16.48 -9.75 13.51
CA GLY A 141 -15.86 -11.03 13.86
C GLY A 141 -14.82 -11.54 12.86
N ASP A 142 -13.98 -10.65 12.35
CA ASP A 142 -12.83 -10.92 11.46
C ASP A 142 -13.16 -11.51 10.07
N LYS A 143 -14.43 -11.55 9.69
CA LYS A 143 -14.86 -12.03 8.38
C LYS A 143 -15.08 -10.88 7.40
N GLY A 144 -14.57 -11.03 6.19
CA GLY A 144 -14.67 -10.00 5.14
C GLY A 144 -13.80 -8.78 5.37
N VAL A 145 -12.82 -8.86 6.28
CA VAL A 145 -11.89 -7.77 6.65
C VAL A 145 -10.43 -8.23 6.71
N SER A 146 -10.14 -9.38 6.11
CA SER A 146 -8.81 -10.01 6.11
C SER A 146 -7.74 -9.08 5.54
N TYR A 147 -8.08 -8.33 4.49
CA TYR A 147 -7.19 -7.35 3.88
C TYR A 147 -6.76 -6.24 4.86
N PHE A 148 -7.73 -5.60 5.53
CA PHE A 148 -7.42 -4.53 6.48
C PHE A 148 -6.82 -5.05 7.80
N ASN A 149 -7.09 -6.30 8.17
CA ASN A 149 -6.37 -6.94 9.26
C ASN A 149 -4.89 -7.17 8.90
N GLY A 150 -4.60 -7.45 7.63
CA GLY A 150 -3.26 -7.47 7.05
C GLY A 150 -2.29 -8.35 7.84
N TYR A 151 -1.28 -7.73 8.46
CA TYR A 151 -0.29 -8.40 9.32
C TYR A 151 -0.75 -8.55 10.78
N GLY A 152 -1.99 -8.19 11.11
CA GLY A 152 -2.48 -8.21 12.49
C GLY A 152 -1.62 -7.37 13.42
N ASP A 153 -1.28 -7.91 14.59
CA ASP A 153 -0.43 -7.22 15.57
C ASP A 153 1.02 -6.98 15.09
N LYS A 154 1.42 -7.64 14.00
CA LYS A 154 2.75 -7.48 13.41
C LYS A 154 2.86 -6.31 12.43
N THR A 155 1.78 -5.57 12.15
CA THR A 155 1.77 -4.46 11.18
C THR A 155 2.91 -3.48 11.42
N GLY A 156 3.10 -3.04 12.67
CA GLY A 156 4.19 -2.12 13.02
C GLY A 156 5.59 -2.69 12.81
N SER A 157 5.79 -3.99 13.07
CA SER A 157 7.09 -4.65 12.88
C SER A 157 7.40 -4.88 11.39
N PHE A 158 6.41 -5.24 10.58
CA PHE A 158 6.57 -5.35 9.11
C PHE A 158 6.89 -4.00 8.48
N TRP A 159 6.19 -2.94 8.89
CA TRP A 159 6.50 -1.60 8.43
C TRP A 159 7.93 -1.16 8.81
N LYS A 160 8.32 -1.37 10.07
CA LYS A 160 9.67 -1.04 10.54
C LYS A 160 10.74 -1.83 9.79
N SER A 161 10.53 -3.13 9.57
CA SER A 161 11.43 -3.97 8.77
C SER A 161 11.60 -3.42 7.36
N PHE A 162 10.50 -3.04 6.72
CA PHE A 162 10.53 -2.44 5.38
C PHE A 162 11.29 -1.11 5.36
N LEU A 163 11.02 -0.21 6.30
CA LEU A 163 11.75 1.08 6.37
C LEU A 163 13.25 0.91 6.62
N ASN A 164 13.64 -0.09 7.41
CA ASN A 164 15.06 -0.42 7.60
C ASN A 164 15.69 -0.87 6.27
N PHE A 165 15.06 -1.81 5.57
CA PHE A 165 15.52 -2.26 4.26
C PHE A 165 15.62 -1.10 3.24
N LEU A 166 14.59 -0.27 3.16
CA LEU A 166 14.54 0.92 2.30
C LEU A 166 15.70 1.88 2.58
N SER A 167 15.94 2.17 3.86
CA SER A 167 17.00 3.09 4.29
C SER A 167 18.40 2.53 4.03
N GLU A 168 18.60 1.23 4.29
CA GLU A 168 19.88 0.55 4.02
C GLU A 168 20.17 0.52 2.52
N TYR A 169 19.15 0.24 1.71
CA TYR A 169 19.28 0.23 0.25
C TYR A 169 19.64 1.63 -0.28
N GLU A 170 18.94 2.67 0.20
CA GLU A 170 19.23 4.06 -0.17
C GLU A 170 20.66 4.46 0.20
N GLN A 171 21.11 4.19 1.43
CA GLN A 171 22.47 4.50 1.88
C GLN A 171 23.56 3.83 1.06
N GLN A 172 23.33 2.61 0.62
CA GLN A 172 24.30 1.84 -0.18
C GLN A 172 24.37 2.33 -1.63
N ASN A 173 23.26 2.83 -2.17
CA ASN A 173 23.13 3.14 -3.60
C ASN A 173 22.98 4.62 -3.91
N ASN A 174 22.81 5.48 -2.90
CA ASN A 174 22.60 6.93 -3.03
C ASN A 174 21.50 7.26 -4.07
N CYS A 175 20.32 6.66 -3.89
CA CYS A 175 19.23 6.65 -4.87
C CYS A 175 17.92 7.24 -4.34
N GLY A 176 18.00 8.11 -3.33
CA GLY A 176 16.83 8.70 -2.66
C GLY A 176 15.86 9.39 -3.60
N ASP A 177 16.36 10.16 -4.58
CA ASP A 177 15.52 10.87 -5.55
C ASP A 177 14.67 9.89 -6.39
N ALA A 178 15.25 8.78 -6.85
CA ALA A 178 14.53 7.78 -7.64
C ALA A 178 13.47 7.05 -6.80
N ILE A 179 13.71 6.84 -5.50
CA ILE A 179 12.73 6.27 -4.57
C ILE A 179 11.56 7.24 -4.38
N ILE A 180 11.85 8.52 -4.17
CA ILE A 180 10.84 9.56 -4.01
C ILE A 180 9.99 9.69 -5.28
N GLU A 181 10.63 9.71 -6.45
CA GLU A 181 9.94 9.74 -7.75
C GLU A 181 8.98 8.55 -7.90
N GLY A 182 9.44 7.35 -7.57
CA GLY A 182 8.61 6.13 -7.59
C GLY A 182 7.43 6.19 -6.62
N ALA A 183 7.60 6.79 -5.44
CA ALA A 183 6.53 6.95 -4.46
C ALA A 183 5.48 8.00 -4.92
N VAL A 184 5.91 9.13 -5.48
CA VAL A 184 5.00 10.13 -6.07
C VAL A 184 4.23 9.51 -7.23
N PHE A 185 4.94 8.82 -8.14
CA PHE A 185 4.31 8.09 -9.25
C PHE A 185 3.25 7.09 -8.77
N ALA A 186 3.53 6.35 -7.69
CA ALA A 186 2.60 5.37 -7.16
C ALA A 186 1.32 6.04 -6.62
N PHE A 187 1.44 7.11 -5.83
CA PHE A 187 0.28 7.86 -5.36
C PHE A 187 -0.56 8.41 -6.51
N ASP A 188 0.09 9.02 -7.52
CA ASP A 188 -0.61 9.60 -8.66
C ASP A 188 -1.28 8.52 -9.53
N SER A 189 -0.63 7.36 -9.70
CA SER A 189 -1.21 6.22 -10.42
C SER A 189 -2.43 5.65 -9.72
N ILE A 190 -2.37 5.47 -8.40
CA ILE A 190 -3.49 4.98 -7.59
C ILE A 190 -4.63 6.03 -7.58
N TYR A 191 -4.30 7.31 -7.43
CA TYR A 191 -5.27 8.40 -7.51
C TYR A 191 -6.05 8.36 -8.82
N ASN A 192 -5.35 8.34 -9.96
CA ASN A 192 -5.97 8.33 -11.28
C ASN A 192 -6.83 7.07 -11.50
N HIS A 193 -6.37 5.91 -11.01
CA HIS A 193 -7.13 4.67 -11.07
C HIS A 193 -8.43 4.75 -10.24
N PHE A 194 -8.37 5.31 -9.04
CA PHE A 194 -9.53 5.46 -8.16
C PHE A 194 -10.52 6.52 -8.65
N GLU A 195 -10.01 7.65 -9.19
CA GLU A 195 -10.84 8.73 -9.73
C GLU A 195 -11.61 8.32 -10.99
N SER A 196 -11.01 7.46 -11.82
CA SER A 196 -11.62 7.02 -13.08
C SER A 196 -12.75 6.01 -12.94
N ARG A 197 -13.02 5.54 -11.73
CA ARG A 197 -13.96 4.46 -11.37
C ARG A 197 -14.98 4.92 -10.34
#